data_075d02a1c26e456873575c25222b9a8a
#
_entry.id   075d02a1c26e456873575c25222b9a8a
#
_cell.length_a   1.000
_cell.length_b   1.000
_cell.length_c   1.000
_cell.angle_alpha   90.00
_cell.angle_beta   90.00
_cell.angle_gamma   90.00
#
_symmetry.space_group_name_H-M   'P 1'
#
loop_
_entity.id
_entity.type
_entity.pdbx_description
1 polymer ?
#
loop_
_entity_poly.entity_id
_entity_poly.type
_entity_poly.pdbx_seq_one_letter_code
_entity_poly.pdbx_strand_id
1 'polypeptide(L)'
;LVGSEMCIRDSLTGIRPTKIPMKLLEEGKSREEIYRYMKDTYFASDEKIELATDIAERENAILKKIDYDNGYSLYIGIPFCPTTCLYCSFTSYPLVSWKNRVDAYLDALEREIDYTAAKFYHKNLNSIYIGGGTPTTLEPYQLDRLIRKIKCSFDLSDCLEFTVEAGRPDSITREKLEVLRKWGISRISINPQTMQQRTLDLIGRRHSVEQTVESFKIAREPVSYTHLRAHETELH
;
A
#
# COMPACT_ATOMS: atom_id res chain seq x y z
N LEU A 1 30.89 2.70 -27.32
CA LEU A 1 30.91 4.11 -26.89
C LEU A 1 29.62 4.37 -26.16
N VAL A 2 29.71 4.32 -24.86
CA VAL A 2 28.68 4.81 -23.99
C VAL A 2 28.74 6.32 -24.09
N GLY A 3 27.70 6.97 -24.58
CA GLY A 3 27.65 8.41 -24.66
C GLY A 3 27.91 9.05 -23.32
N SER A 4 28.50 10.24 -23.32
CA SER A 4 28.82 11.00 -22.11
C SER A 4 27.64 11.18 -21.16
N GLU A 5 26.42 11.15 -21.66
CA GLU A 5 25.18 11.24 -20.90
C GLU A 5 24.89 10.01 -20.00
N MET A 6 25.43 8.84 -20.31
CA MET A 6 25.27 7.66 -19.45
C MET A 6 26.21 7.64 -18.23
N CYS A 7 27.24 8.50 -18.20
CA CYS A 7 28.19 8.58 -17.10
C CYS A 7 27.80 9.64 -16.06
N ILE A 8 26.91 10.58 -16.39
CA ILE A 8 26.46 11.64 -15.48
C ILE A 8 25.08 11.29 -14.95
N ARG A 9 25.05 10.50 -13.91
CA ARG A 9 23.82 10.28 -13.16
C ARG A 9 23.71 11.35 -12.09
N ASP A 10 22.79 12.27 -12.28
CA ASP A 10 22.46 13.32 -11.34
C ASP A 10 21.54 12.86 -10.19
N SER A 11 21.21 11.58 -10.19
CA SER A 11 20.30 10.99 -9.20
C SER A 11 20.79 9.63 -8.70
N LEU A 12 20.46 9.33 -7.47
CA LEU A 12 20.66 8.01 -6.88
C LEU A 12 19.76 6.99 -7.58
N THR A 13 20.36 5.87 -7.97
CA THR A 13 19.62 4.73 -8.50
C THR A 13 19.29 3.76 -7.37
N GLY A 14 18.06 3.26 -7.34
CA GLY A 14 17.60 2.28 -6.36
C GLY A 14 16.17 2.49 -5.93
N ILE A 15 15.66 1.54 -5.15
CA ILE A 15 14.24 1.49 -4.76
C ILE A 15 13.87 2.61 -3.77
N ARG A 16 14.85 3.13 -3.02
CA ARG A 16 14.64 4.19 -2.01
C ARG A 16 15.81 5.17 -1.98
N PRO A 17 15.83 6.18 -2.86
CA PRO A 17 16.88 7.18 -2.86
C PRO A 17 16.91 8.03 -1.57
N THR A 18 15.80 8.16 -0.86
CA THR A 18 15.68 8.83 0.44
C THR A 18 16.34 8.08 1.59
N LYS A 19 16.73 6.81 1.41
CA LYS A 19 17.34 6.01 2.47
C LYS A 19 18.66 6.58 3.01
N ILE A 20 19.41 7.22 2.15
CA ILE A 20 20.71 7.83 2.54
C ILE A 20 20.49 9.08 3.39
N PRO A 21 19.73 10.10 2.94
CA PRO A 21 19.38 11.22 3.81
C PRO A 21 18.72 10.81 5.12
N MET A 22 17.82 9.80 5.09
CA MET A 22 17.17 9.30 6.29
C MET A 22 18.18 8.80 7.32
N LYS A 23 19.12 7.95 6.90
CA LYS A 23 20.16 7.45 7.78
C LYS A 23 21.02 8.56 8.37
N LEU A 24 21.41 9.54 7.56
CA LEU A 24 22.21 10.68 8.02
C LEU A 24 21.42 11.56 9.00
N LEU A 25 20.12 11.74 8.81
CA LEU A 25 19.26 12.43 9.77
C LEU A 25 19.14 11.68 11.10
N GLU A 26 19.05 10.35 11.07
CA GLU A 26 19.07 9.50 12.27
C GLU A 26 20.40 9.60 13.02
N GLU A 27 21.51 9.75 12.31
CA GLU A 27 22.85 10.01 12.87
C GLU A 27 23.02 11.45 13.37
N GLY A 28 22.00 12.30 13.25
CA GLY A 28 22.02 13.70 13.72
C GLY A 28 22.76 14.66 12.81
N LYS A 29 22.99 14.30 11.54
CA LYS A 29 23.66 15.18 10.57
C LYS A 29 22.77 16.35 10.17
N SER A 30 23.42 17.51 9.98
CA SER A 30 22.73 18.70 9.47
C SER A 30 22.40 18.57 7.98
N ARG A 31 21.49 19.41 7.51
CA ARG A 31 21.10 19.45 6.10
C ARG A 31 22.30 19.77 5.18
N GLU A 32 23.22 20.63 5.63
CA GLU A 32 24.45 20.98 4.91
C GLU A 32 25.44 19.81 4.85
N GLU A 33 25.53 19.00 5.91
CA GLU A 33 26.35 17.79 5.92
C GLU A 33 25.78 16.72 4.99
N ILE A 34 24.46 16.54 4.98
CA ILE A 34 23.76 15.63 4.06
C ILE A 34 23.96 16.07 2.61
N TYR A 35 23.79 17.36 2.33
CA TYR A 35 24.02 17.93 1.01
C TYR A 35 25.44 17.65 0.52
N ARG A 36 26.45 17.98 1.31
CA ARG A 36 27.86 17.72 0.99
C ARG A 36 28.13 16.26 0.73
N TYR A 37 27.67 15.41 1.62
CA TYR A 37 27.87 13.96 1.48
C TYR A 37 27.27 13.40 0.19
N MET A 38 26.05 13.80 -0.14
CA MET A 38 25.38 13.34 -1.36
C MET A 38 26.02 13.92 -2.62
N LYS A 39 26.49 15.17 -2.56
CA LYS A 39 27.18 15.83 -3.65
C LYS A 39 28.52 15.17 -3.94
N ASP A 40 29.35 14.98 -2.92
CA ASP A 40 30.73 14.51 -3.05
C ASP A 40 30.82 12.98 -3.28
N THR A 41 29.91 12.22 -2.69
CA THR A 41 29.94 10.76 -2.75
C THR A 41 29.15 10.21 -3.93
N TYR A 42 27.99 10.80 -4.23
CA TYR A 42 27.06 10.28 -5.25
C TYR A 42 26.91 11.18 -6.47
N PHE A 43 27.56 12.35 -6.47
CA PHE A 43 27.49 13.36 -7.53
C PHE A 43 26.05 13.73 -7.92
N ALA A 44 25.12 13.67 -6.94
CA ALA A 44 23.73 13.98 -7.15
C ALA A 44 23.52 15.47 -7.48
N SER A 45 22.51 15.79 -8.28
CA SER A 45 22.15 17.17 -8.56
C SER A 45 21.53 17.84 -7.33
N ASP A 46 21.65 19.17 -7.26
CA ASP A 46 21.16 19.95 -6.13
C ASP A 46 19.65 19.73 -5.92
N GLU A 47 18.88 19.76 -7.00
CA GLU A 47 17.44 19.51 -6.97
C GLU A 47 17.09 18.14 -6.37
N LYS A 48 17.84 17.10 -6.74
CA LYS A 48 17.60 15.72 -6.24
C LYS A 48 18.00 15.55 -4.78
N ILE A 49 19.08 16.25 -4.37
CA ILE A 49 19.51 16.25 -2.97
C ILE A 49 18.45 16.93 -2.09
N GLU A 50 17.98 18.11 -2.50
CA GLU A 50 16.93 18.82 -1.78
C GLU A 50 15.65 18.01 -1.67
N LEU A 51 15.16 17.48 -2.79
CA LEU A 51 13.97 16.65 -2.82
C LEU A 51 14.10 15.41 -1.92
N ALA A 52 15.22 14.69 -2.00
CA ALA A 52 15.45 13.49 -1.20
C ALA A 52 15.54 13.81 0.30
N THR A 53 16.15 14.95 0.65
CA THR A 53 16.28 15.42 2.05
C THR A 53 14.92 15.85 2.59
N ASP A 54 14.14 16.64 1.83
CA ASP A 54 12.79 17.06 2.22
C ASP A 54 11.87 15.87 2.48
N ILE A 55 11.93 14.86 1.62
CA ILE A 55 11.14 13.63 1.78
C ILE A 55 11.60 12.89 3.05
N ALA A 56 12.92 12.75 3.25
CA ALA A 56 13.46 12.05 4.41
C ALA A 56 13.08 12.75 5.73
N GLU A 57 13.10 14.09 5.77
CA GLU A 57 12.65 14.85 6.95
C GLU A 57 11.17 14.62 7.26
N ARG A 58 10.31 14.61 6.22
CA ARG A 58 8.87 14.30 6.36
C ARG A 58 8.63 12.87 6.81
N GLU A 59 9.32 11.92 6.20
CA GLU A 59 9.25 10.51 6.61
C GLU A 59 9.66 10.35 8.08
N ASN A 60 10.79 10.95 8.48
CA ASN A 60 11.29 10.89 9.85
C ASN A 60 10.28 11.49 10.86
N ALA A 61 9.64 12.61 10.50
CA ALA A 61 8.62 13.24 11.35
C ALA A 61 7.38 12.35 11.55
N ILE A 62 7.01 11.56 10.53
CA ILE A 62 5.92 10.58 10.61
C ILE A 62 6.36 9.38 11.44
N LEU A 63 7.55 8.86 11.17
CA LEU A 63 8.07 7.65 11.78
C LEU A 63 8.34 7.83 13.30
N LYS A 64 8.72 9.04 13.74
CA LYS A 64 8.88 9.37 15.16
C LYS A 64 7.59 9.19 15.99
N LYS A 65 6.43 9.08 15.35
CA LYS A 65 5.15 8.79 16.01
C LYS A 65 4.91 7.28 16.20
N ILE A 66 5.76 6.46 15.62
CA ILE A 66 5.65 5.01 15.64
C ILE A 66 6.60 4.48 16.72
N ASP A 67 6.12 3.59 17.57
CA ASP A 67 6.98 2.85 18.49
C ASP A 67 7.71 1.74 17.71
N TYR A 68 8.96 2.02 17.33
CA TYR A 68 9.77 1.04 16.60
C TYR A 68 10.28 -0.10 17.45
N ASP A 69 10.52 0.13 18.72
CA ASP A 69 11.16 -0.85 19.60
C ASP A 69 10.15 -1.89 20.10
N ASN A 70 8.93 -1.46 20.41
CA ASN A 70 7.89 -2.31 20.97
C ASN A 70 6.67 -2.49 20.04
N GLY A 71 6.65 -1.81 18.90
CA GLY A 71 5.55 -1.85 17.95
C GLY A 71 5.77 -2.82 16.80
N TYR A 72 4.68 -3.13 16.11
CA TYR A 72 4.69 -3.90 14.86
C TYR A 72 3.57 -3.44 13.93
N SER A 73 3.69 -3.81 12.66
CA SER A 73 2.65 -3.63 11.64
C SER A 73 2.12 -4.99 11.21
N LEU A 74 0.80 -5.09 11.04
CA LEU A 74 0.13 -6.32 10.64
C LEU A 74 -0.22 -6.25 9.15
N TYR A 75 0.31 -7.18 8.36
CA TYR A 75 -0.10 -7.38 6.98
C TYR A 75 -0.99 -8.62 6.86
N ILE A 76 -2.16 -8.45 6.24
CA ILE A 76 -3.13 -9.52 5.99
C ILE A 76 -3.29 -9.68 4.49
N GLY A 77 -2.91 -10.84 3.95
CA GLY A 77 -3.00 -11.12 2.53
C GLY A 77 -4.35 -11.74 2.14
N ILE A 78 -5.01 -11.19 1.13
CA ILE A 78 -6.18 -11.81 0.49
C ILE A 78 -5.75 -12.26 -0.92
N PRO A 79 -5.55 -13.56 -1.16
CA PRO A 79 -4.91 -14.02 -2.39
C PRO A 79 -5.86 -14.13 -3.58
N PHE A 80 -7.07 -13.59 -3.49
CA PHE A 80 -8.07 -13.68 -4.54
C PHE A 80 -8.11 -12.42 -5.40
N CYS A 81 -8.25 -12.61 -6.73
CA CYS A 81 -8.43 -11.53 -7.70
C CYS A 81 -9.60 -11.85 -8.64
N PRO A 82 -10.29 -10.85 -9.20
CA PRO A 82 -11.29 -11.08 -10.23
C PRO A 82 -10.69 -11.81 -11.45
N THR A 83 -9.48 -11.37 -11.87
CA THR A 83 -8.67 -11.98 -12.94
C THR A 83 -7.20 -11.76 -12.64
N THR A 84 -6.32 -12.60 -13.20
CA THR A 84 -4.86 -12.40 -13.10
C THR A 84 -4.39 -11.43 -14.17
N CYS A 85 -3.68 -10.38 -13.76
CA CYS A 85 -3.07 -9.41 -14.68
C CYS A 85 -1.79 -10.00 -15.29
N LEU A 86 -1.46 -9.65 -16.54
CA LEU A 86 -0.28 -10.21 -17.24
C LEU A 86 1.06 -9.95 -16.56
N TYR A 87 1.17 -8.83 -15.87
CA TYR A 87 2.40 -8.41 -15.19
C TYR A 87 2.47 -8.82 -13.71
N CYS A 88 1.43 -9.51 -13.18
CA CYS A 88 1.32 -9.78 -11.75
C CYS A 88 2.31 -10.87 -11.30
N SER A 89 3.18 -10.52 -10.37
CA SER A 89 4.11 -11.44 -9.70
C SER A 89 3.64 -11.88 -8.31
N PHE A 90 2.51 -11.35 -7.83
CA PHE A 90 1.94 -11.73 -6.55
C PHE A 90 1.19 -13.05 -6.63
N THR A 91 1.11 -13.75 -5.49
CA THR A 91 0.21 -14.89 -5.35
C THR A 91 -1.22 -14.43 -5.53
N SER A 92 -1.82 -14.76 -6.67
CA SER A 92 -3.20 -14.41 -6.98
C SER A 92 -3.95 -15.57 -7.60
N TYR A 93 -5.10 -15.87 -7.03
CA TYR A 93 -6.00 -16.94 -7.50
C TYR A 93 -7.25 -16.32 -8.10
N PRO A 94 -7.62 -16.68 -9.36
CA PRO A 94 -8.85 -16.20 -9.96
C PRO A 94 -10.08 -16.59 -9.14
N LEU A 95 -10.87 -15.61 -8.72
CA LEU A 95 -12.03 -15.82 -7.86
C LEU A 95 -13.04 -16.83 -8.44
N VAL A 96 -13.21 -16.85 -9.76
CA VAL A 96 -14.11 -17.79 -10.46
C VAL A 96 -13.82 -19.25 -10.09
N SER A 97 -12.53 -19.61 -10.00
CA SER A 97 -12.10 -20.97 -9.67
C SER A 97 -12.07 -21.27 -8.16
N TRP A 98 -12.04 -20.24 -7.33
CA TRP A 98 -11.80 -20.37 -5.90
C TRP A 98 -12.96 -19.87 -5.02
N LYS A 99 -14.07 -19.43 -5.60
CA LYS A 99 -15.20 -18.84 -4.88
C LYS A 99 -15.68 -19.73 -3.71
N ASN A 100 -15.75 -21.04 -3.93
CA ASN A 100 -16.19 -22.01 -2.91
C ASN A 100 -15.14 -22.29 -1.82
N ARG A 101 -13.95 -21.70 -1.91
CA ARG A 101 -12.85 -21.89 -0.95
C ARG A 101 -12.57 -20.62 -0.12
N VAL A 102 -13.23 -19.52 -0.43
CA VAL A 102 -12.99 -18.23 0.26
C VAL A 102 -13.32 -18.34 1.74
N ASP A 103 -14.44 -18.93 2.11
CA ASP A 103 -14.82 -19.07 3.52
C ASP A 103 -13.87 -19.99 4.29
N ALA A 104 -13.44 -21.11 3.68
CA ALA A 104 -12.44 -21.99 4.28
C ALA A 104 -11.07 -21.29 4.44
N TYR A 105 -10.72 -20.40 3.51
CA TYR A 105 -9.54 -19.54 3.65
C TYR A 105 -9.70 -18.59 4.83
N LEU A 106 -10.85 -17.93 4.97
CA LEU A 106 -11.11 -17.03 6.09
C LEU A 106 -11.09 -17.76 7.43
N ASP A 107 -11.60 -19.01 7.50
CA ASP A 107 -11.51 -19.84 8.71
C ASP A 107 -10.05 -20.12 9.10
N ALA A 108 -9.18 -20.37 8.12
CA ALA A 108 -7.75 -20.54 8.37
C ALA A 108 -7.09 -19.22 8.82
N LEU A 109 -7.40 -18.13 8.12
CA LEU A 109 -6.88 -16.80 8.43
C LEU A 109 -7.27 -16.34 9.85
N GLU A 110 -8.49 -16.61 10.28
CA GLU A 110 -8.94 -16.28 11.65
C GLU A 110 -8.12 -17.03 12.72
N ARG A 111 -7.70 -18.27 12.46
CA ARG A 111 -6.79 -19.00 13.37
C ARG A 111 -5.40 -18.38 13.41
N GLU A 112 -4.90 -17.91 12.26
CA GLU A 112 -3.62 -17.17 12.20
C GLU A 112 -3.70 -15.83 12.94
N ILE A 113 -4.83 -15.13 12.84
CA ILE A 113 -5.10 -13.90 13.59
C ILE A 113 -5.07 -14.19 15.09
N ASP A 114 -5.75 -15.23 15.57
CA ASP A 114 -5.73 -15.60 16.99
C ASP A 114 -4.33 -15.94 17.49
N TYR A 115 -3.59 -16.73 16.71
CA TYR A 115 -2.20 -17.07 17.04
C TYR A 115 -1.32 -15.83 17.12
N THR A 116 -1.45 -14.93 16.14
CA THR A 116 -0.67 -13.69 16.08
C THR A 116 -1.00 -12.77 17.25
N ALA A 117 -2.29 -12.58 17.54
CA ALA A 117 -2.74 -11.77 18.68
C ALA A 117 -2.20 -12.31 20.01
N ALA A 118 -2.27 -13.63 20.22
CA ALA A 118 -1.72 -14.26 21.42
C ALA A 118 -0.20 -14.12 21.53
N LYS A 119 0.51 -14.18 20.41
CA LYS A 119 1.98 -14.09 20.40
C LYS A 119 2.50 -12.68 20.62
N PHE A 120 1.78 -11.67 20.09
CA PHE A 120 2.20 -10.27 20.10
C PHE A 120 1.40 -9.41 21.09
N TYR A 121 0.70 -10.02 22.07
CA TYR A 121 -0.17 -9.30 23.03
C TYR A 121 0.55 -8.20 23.82
N HIS A 122 1.86 -8.30 23.97
CA HIS A 122 2.71 -7.36 24.72
C HIS A 122 3.31 -6.25 23.84
N LYS A 123 2.97 -6.20 22.54
CA LYS A 123 3.49 -5.25 21.58
C LYS A 123 2.40 -4.35 21.03
N ASN A 124 2.75 -3.10 20.73
CA ASN A 124 1.83 -2.12 20.16
C ASN A 124 1.60 -2.35 18.66
N LEU A 125 0.35 -2.43 18.24
CA LEU A 125 0.00 -2.56 16.83
C LEU A 125 -0.09 -1.18 16.19
N ASN A 126 0.95 -0.79 15.43
CA ASN A 126 1.08 0.55 14.86
C ASN A 126 0.25 0.75 13.58
N SER A 127 0.12 -0.27 12.75
CA SER A 127 -0.66 -0.18 11.52
C SER A 127 -1.16 -1.55 11.05
N ILE A 128 -2.26 -1.52 10.30
CA ILE A 128 -2.84 -2.70 9.66
C ILE A 128 -2.96 -2.43 8.16
N TYR A 129 -2.55 -3.40 7.36
CA TYR A 129 -2.70 -3.36 5.92
C TYR A 129 -3.31 -4.67 5.41
N ILE A 130 -4.52 -4.59 4.86
CA ILE A 130 -5.14 -5.72 4.16
C ILE A 130 -4.88 -5.53 2.66
N GLY A 131 -4.12 -6.43 2.08
CA GLY A 131 -3.66 -6.37 0.69
C GLY A 131 -3.54 -7.73 0.04
N GLY A 132 -2.61 -7.88 -0.88
CA GLY A 132 -2.30 -9.13 -1.59
C GLY A 132 -2.83 -9.15 -3.01
N GLY A 133 -3.81 -9.99 -3.30
CA GLY A 133 -4.51 -9.99 -4.59
C GLY A 133 -5.46 -8.79 -4.68
N THR A 134 -6.67 -8.96 -4.20
CA THR A 134 -7.66 -7.87 -4.16
C THR A 134 -8.62 -8.08 -2.98
N PRO A 135 -8.43 -7.44 -1.84
CA PRO A 135 -9.29 -7.60 -0.66
C PRO A 135 -10.78 -7.36 -0.93
N THR A 136 -11.10 -6.43 -1.82
CA THR A 136 -12.48 -6.14 -2.24
C THR A 136 -13.12 -7.21 -3.14
N THR A 137 -12.44 -8.33 -3.42
CA THR A 137 -13.09 -9.53 -3.95
C THR A 137 -13.96 -10.24 -2.93
N LEU A 138 -13.69 -10.04 -1.65
CA LEU A 138 -14.53 -10.55 -0.57
C LEU A 138 -15.92 -9.94 -0.65
N GLU A 139 -16.94 -10.75 -0.35
CA GLU A 139 -18.32 -10.26 -0.24
C GLU A 139 -18.48 -9.36 1.01
N PRO A 140 -19.49 -8.50 1.06
CA PRO A 140 -19.67 -7.58 2.20
C PRO A 140 -19.66 -8.28 3.56
N TYR A 141 -20.32 -9.44 3.68
CA TYR A 141 -20.35 -10.20 4.93
C TYR A 141 -18.98 -10.80 5.30
N GLN A 142 -18.17 -11.17 4.30
CA GLN A 142 -16.80 -11.69 4.49
C GLN A 142 -15.85 -10.58 4.96
N LEU A 143 -15.97 -9.38 4.38
CA LEU A 143 -15.23 -8.19 4.84
C LEU A 143 -15.63 -7.83 6.29
N ASP A 144 -16.93 -7.79 6.59
CA ASP A 144 -17.44 -7.53 7.94
C ASP A 144 -16.90 -8.55 8.95
N ARG A 145 -16.95 -9.83 8.61
CA ARG A 145 -16.40 -10.93 9.41
C ARG A 145 -14.93 -10.74 9.71
N LEU A 146 -14.10 -10.52 8.67
CA LEU A 146 -12.66 -10.36 8.80
C LEU A 146 -12.28 -9.14 9.64
N ILE A 147 -12.86 -7.98 9.35
CA ILE A 147 -12.53 -6.74 10.07
C ILE A 147 -12.99 -6.83 11.53
N ARG A 148 -14.17 -7.40 11.79
CA ARG A 148 -14.63 -7.68 13.14
C ARG A 148 -13.66 -8.57 13.89
N LYS A 149 -13.19 -9.67 13.27
CA LYS A 149 -12.22 -10.57 13.87
C LYS A 149 -10.94 -9.83 14.26
N ILE A 150 -10.39 -9.01 13.37
CA ILE A 150 -9.20 -8.19 13.64
C ILE A 150 -9.44 -7.27 14.86
N LYS A 151 -10.52 -6.51 14.84
CA LYS A 151 -10.85 -5.54 15.90
C LYS A 151 -11.15 -6.18 17.26
N CYS A 152 -11.62 -7.43 17.27
CA CYS A 152 -11.83 -8.19 18.52
C CYS A 152 -10.54 -8.87 19.03
N SER A 153 -9.55 -9.09 18.16
CA SER A 153 -8.33 -9.83 18.50
C SER A 153 -7.17 -8.92 18.93
N PHE A 154 -7.13 -7.68 18.46
CA PHE A 154 -6.04 -6.75 18.71
C PHE A 154 -6.52 -5.48 19.40
N ASP A 155 -5.68 -4.91 20.28
CA ASP A 155 -5.85 -3.53 20.75
C ASP A 155 -5.39 -2.58 19.64
N LEU A 156 -6.28 -1.70 19.19
CA LEU A 156 -6.05 -0.73 18.13
C LEU A 156 -5.88 0.70 18.65
N SER A 157 -5.70 0.92 19.95
CA SER A 157 -5.56 2.25 20.54
C SER A 157 -4.38 3.03 19.96
N ASP A 158 -3.28 2.35 19.67
CA ASP A 158 -2.07 2.93 19.08
C ASP A 158 -1.99 2.73 17.54
N CYS A 159 -3.05 2.21 16.92
CA CYS A 159 -3.07 1.96 15.48
C CYS A 159 -3.28 3.25 14.69
N LEU A 160 -2.21 3.76 14.09
CA LEU A 160 -2.22 5.02 13.35
C LEU A 160 -2.90 4.93 11.98
N GLU A 161 -2.87 3.76 11.35
CA GLU A 161 -3.45 3.55 10.02
C GLU A 161 -4.01 2.13 9.89
N PHE A 162 -5.26 2.03 9.42
CA PHE A 162 -5.85 0.77 8.98
C PHE A 162 -6.23 0.91 7.50
N THR A 163 -5.42 0.33 6.64
CA THR A 163 -5.58 0.39 5.18
C THR A 163 -6.20 -0.89 4.63
N VAL A 164 -7.13 -0.74 3.70
CA VAL A 164 -7.67 -1.83 2.88
C VAL A 164 -7.44 -1.54 1.40
N GLU A 165 -6.77 -2.45 0.71
CA GLU A 165 -6.58 -2.34 -0.73
C GLU A 165 -7.89 -2.63 -1.48
N ALA A 166 -8.32 -1.65 -2.27
CA ALA A 166 -9.40 -1.76 -3.24
C ALA A 166 -8.80 -1.68 -4.66
N GLY A 167 -7.77 -2.52 -4.90
CA GLY A 167 -6.88 -2.42 -6.05
C GLY A 167 -7.53 -2.63 -7.42
N ARG A 168 -8.80 -3.06 -7.45
CA ARG A 168 -9.54 -3.35 -8.68
C ARG A 168 -10.87 -2.59 -8.66
N PRO A 169 -11.06 -1.57 -9.53
CA PRO A 169 -12.33 -0.83 -9.63
C PRO A 169 -13.56 -1.73 -9.84
N ASP A 170 -13.41 -2.82 -10.60
CA ASP A 170 -14.46 -3.79 -10.88
C ASP A 170 -14.86 -4.67 -9.67
N SER A 171 -14.14 -4.58 -8.56
CA SER A 171 -14.46 -5.28 -7.31
C SER A 171 -15.07 -4.38 -6.23
N ILE A 172 -15.17 -3.08 -6.48
CA ILE A 172 -15.67 -2.10 -5.52
C ILE A 172 -17.18 -1.97 -5.68
N THR A 173 -17.92 -2.09 -4.57
CA THR A 173 -19.36 -1.81 -4.51
C THR A 173 -19.66 -0.92 -3.32
N ARG A 174 -20.81 -0.22 -3.35
CA ARG A 174 -21.26 0.66 -2.27
C ARG A 174 -21.38 -0.10 -0.95
N GLU A 175 -21.95 -1.29 -0.97
CA GLU A 175 -22.14 -2.12 0.22
C GLU A 175 -20.80 -2.49 0.89
N LYS A 176 -19.78 -2.80 0.10
CA LYS A 176 -18.43 -3.08 0.62
C LYS A 176 -17.80 -1.84 1.26
N LEU A 177 -17.96 -0.68 0.62
CA LEU A 177 -17.47 0.60 1.16
C LEU A 177 -18.19 0.99 2.45
N GLU A 178 -19.50 0.72 2.55
CA GLU A 178 -20.27 0.94 3.78
C GLU A 178 -19.79 0.04 4.93
N VAL A 179 -19.41 -1.21 4.65
CA VAL A 179 -18.76 -2.08 5.63
C VAL A 179 -17.44 -1.49 6.10
N LEU A 180 -16.59 -1.05 5.18
CA LEU A 180 -15.30 -0.43 5.53
C LEU A 180 -15.50 0.83 6.39
N ARG A 181 -16.48 1.67 6.04
CA ARG A 181 -16.86 2.86 6.82
C ARG A 181 -17.38 2.50 8.21
N LYS A 182 -18.32 1.55 8.29
CA LYS A 182 -18.88 1.06 9.55
C LYS A 182 -17.79 0.69 10.56
N TRP A 183 -16.74 0.08 10.08
CA TRP A 183 -15.60 -0.35 10.90
C TRP A 183 -14.52 0.72 11.08
N GLY A 184 -14.71 1.92 10.54
CA GLY A 184 -13.75 3.03 10.69
C GLY A 184 -12.41 2.75 10.03
N ILE A 185 -12.42 2.11 8.86
CA ILE A 185 -11.19 1.95 8.05
C ILE A 185 -10.70 3.34 7.66
N SER A 186 -9.45 3.64 8.03
CA SER A 186 -8.90 4.98 7.86
C SER A 186 -8.49 5.29 6.43
N ARG A 187 -8.17 4.26 5.63
CA ARG A 187 -7.64 4.44 4.28
C ARG A 187 -8.04 3.30 3.36
N ILE A 188 -8.39 3.63 2.13
CA ILE A 188 -8.49 2.67 1.03
C ILE A 188 -7.58 3.09 -0.13
N SER A 189 -7.08 2.11 -0.89
CA SER A 189 -6.23 2.33 -2.05
C SER A 189 -6.93 1.82 -3.30
N ILE A 190 -7.23 2.71 -4.25
CA ILE A 190 -7.81 2.36 -5.57
C ILE A 190 -6.70 2.47 -6.61
N ASN A 191 -6.48 1.40 -7.39
CA ASN A 191 -5.38 1.33 -8.34
C ASN A 191 -5.89 1.32 -9.79
N PRO A 192 -5.96 2.48 -10.47
CA PRO A 192 -6.38 2.56 -11.87
C PRO A 192 -5.41 1.82 -12.80
N GLN A 193 -4.13 1.76 -12.48
CA GLN A 193 -2.96 1.33 -13.26
C GLN A 193 -2.66 2.29 -14.43
N THR A 194 -3.65 2.60 -15.22
CA THR A 194 -3.59 3.56 -16.32
C THR A 194 -5.00 4.09 -16.62
N MET A 195 -5.08 5.27 -17.22
CA MET A 195 -6.33 5.86 -17.71
C MET A 195 -6.48 5.66 -19.24
N GLN A 196 -5.75 4.71 -19.83
CA GLN A 196 -5.85 4.35 -21.24
C GLN A 196 -6.52 2.98 -21.38
N GLN A 197 -7.73 2.93 -21.92
CA GLN A 197 -8.49 1.68 -22.07
C GLN A 197 -7.73 0.60 -22.83
N ARG A 198 -7.09 0.95 -23.95
CA ARG A 198 -6.28 0.02 -24.74
C ARG A 198 -5.18 -0.67 -23.90
N THR A 199 -4.56 0.07 -22.99
CA THR A 199 -3.52 -0.48 -22.12
C THR A 199 -4.13 -1.40 -21.06
N LEU A 200 -5.28 -1.04 -20.48
CA LEU A 200 -6.02 -1.90 -19.54
C LEU A 200 -6.35 -3.25 -20.19
N ASP A 201 -6.88 -3.23 -21.39
CA ASP A 201 -7.24 -4.44 -22.15
C ASP A 201 -6.00 -5.29 -22.41
N LEU A 202 -4.88 -4.67 -22.83
CA LEU A 202 -3.62 -5.34 -23.10
C LEU A 202 -3.03 -6.05 -21.89
N ILE A 203 -3.10 -5.43 -20.70
CA ILE A 203 -2.56 -6.00 -19.46
C ILE A 203 -3.53 -6.94 -18.73
N GLY A 204 -4.67 -7.24 -19.33
CA GLY A 204 -5.66 -8.19 -18.81
C GLY A 204 -6.52 -7.63 -17.68
N ARG A 205 -6.68 -6.31 -17.60
CA ARG A 205 -7.63 -5.66 -16.69
C ARG A 205 -8.96 -5.44 -17.38
N ARG A 206 -10.03 -5.99 -16.81
CA ARG A 206 -11.37 -5.96 -17.44
C ARG A 206 -12.22 -4.75 -17.05
N HIS A 207 -11.75 -3.88 -16.16
CA HIS A 207 -12.46 -2.66 -15.81
C HIS A 207 -12.22 -1.56 -16.85
N SER A 208 -13.19 -0.66 -16.99
CA SER A 208 -13.03 0.52 -17.83
C SER A 208 -12.47 1.72 -17.08
N VAL A 209 -12.03 2.73 -17.83
CA VAL A 209 -11.59 4.02 -17.27
C VAL A 209 -12.74 4.68 -16.50
N GLU A 210 -13.96 4.61 -17.04
CA GLU A 210 -15.16 5.14 -16.41
C GLU A 210 -15.45 4.46 -15.06
N GLN A 211 -15.30 3.14 -14.99
CA GLN A 211 -15.44 2.38 -13.74
C GLN A 211 -14.41 2.83 -12.69
N THR A 212 -13.20 3.17 -13.11
CA THR A 212 -12.19 3.73 -12.20
C THR A 212 -12.65 5.06 -11.61
N VAL A 213 -13.12 5.97 -12.46
CA VAL A 213 -13.63 7.28 -12.03
C VAL A 213 -14.84 7.14 -11.11
N GLU A 214 -15.77 6.27 -11.46
CA GLU A 214 -16.97 6.04 -10.67
C GLU A 214 -16.65 5.41 -9.31
N SER A 215 -15.78 4.39 -9.28
CA SER A 215 -15.32 3.79 -8.03
C SER A 215 -14.69 4.81 -7.08
N PHE A 216 -13.93 5.75 -7.63
CA PHE A 216 -13.34 6.82 -6.84
C PHE A 216 -14.39 7.78 -6.28
N LYS A 217 -15.39 8.18 -7.09
CA LYS A 217 -16.49 9.02 -6.63
C LYS A 217 -17.27 8.36 -5.52
N ILE A 218 -17.70 7.11 -5.74
CA ILE A 218 -18.45 6.34 -4.74
C ILE A 218 -17.64 6.18 -3.44
N ALA A 219 -16.33 5.98 -3.55
CA ALA A 219 -15.47 5.81 -2.39
C ALA A 219 -15.31 7.10 -1.57
N ARG A 220 -15.33 8.25 -2.18
CA ARG A 220 -15.21 9.55 -1.48
C ARG A 220 -16.43 9.94 -0.66
N GLU A 221 -17.60 9.44 -0.99
CA GLU A 221 -18.82 9.71 -0.24
C GLU A 221 -18.78 9.07 1.18
N PRO A 222 -18.46 7.76 1.32
CA PRO A 222 -18.44 7.09 2.62
C PRO A 222 -17.09 7.15 3.35
N VAL A 223 -15.95 7.26 2.66
CA VAL A 223 -14.61 7.16 3.26
C VAL A 223 -13.85 8.47 3.12
N SER A 224 -13.44 9.06 4.25
CA SER A 224 -12.81 10.39 4.31
C SER A 224 -11.44 10.49 3.64
N TYR A 225 -10.69 9.37 3.54
CA TYR A 225 -9.35 9.32 2.94
C TYR A 225 -9.25 8.22 1.89
N THR A 226 -9.42 8.61 0.63
CA THR A 226 -9.20 7.74 -0.52
C THR A 226 -7.92 8.16 -1.22
N HIS A 227 -6.92 7.28 -1.27
CA HIS A 227 -5.73 7.49 -2.07
C HIS A 227 -5.86 6.78 -3.42
N LEU A 228 -5.74 7.53 -4.51
CA LEU A 228 -5.44 6.98 -5.83
C LEU A 228 -3.95 6.65 -5.89
N ARG A 229 -3.62 5.38 -6.05
CA ARG A 229 -2.29 4.97 -6.51
C ARG A 229 -2.37 4.69 -8.00
N ALA A 230 -1.90 5.63 -8.80
CA ALA A 230 -1.50 5.35 -10.17
C ALA A 230 -0.04 4.88 -10.14
N HIS A 231 0.25 3.70 -10.66
CA HIS A 231 1.57 3.42 -11.17
C HIS A 231 1.59 3.97 -12.59
N GLU A 232 1.97 5.22 -12.73
CA GLU A 232 2.28 5.78 -14.03
C GLU A 232 3.60 5.17 -14.50
N THR A 233 3.51 4.18 -15.36
CA THR A 233 4.55 3.93 -16.32
C THR A 233 4.17 4.75 -17.54
N GLU A 234 4.69 5.95 -17.65
CA GLU A 234 4.80 6.63 -18.94
C GLU A 234 5.72 5.77 -19.81
N LEU A 235 5.11 5.01 -20.70
CA LEU A 235 5.80 4.48 -21.87
C LEU A 235 5.87 5.61 -22.89
N HIS A 236 7.00 6.29 -22.92
CA HIS A 236 7.40 7.09 -24.08
C HIS A 236 7.77 6.20 -25.24
#